data_2dd55eb03809a9e75bebe55d7401c124
#
_entry.id   2dd55eb03809a9e75bebe55d7401c124
#
_cell.length_a   1.000
_cell.length_b   1.000
_cell.length_c   1.000
_cell.angle_alpha   90.00
_cell.angle_beta   90.00
_cell.angle_gamma   90.00
#
_symmetry.space_group_name_H-M   'P 1'
#
loop_
_entity.id
_entity.type
_entity.pdbx_description
1 polymer ?
#
loop_
_entity_poly.entity_id
_entity_poly.type
_entity_poly.pdbx_seq_one_letter_code
_entity_poly.pdbx_strand_id
1 'polypeptide(L)'
;IPKTVGSRRSKLVNTGTDIFLPLPWEAGESHFRDAVDYMLTASMGVMNIAADLREKWLYNIYSMGRDAIIDNAKNEPFAYIIPNDQWDTYETGKLLSVLRMGGIEVNQSKKSFKVNNKKYPKGTYIVYTAQAFRPHLIDMMEPQSYPEIKDANGNPKVPYDLAGWTLPLQMGVKVDRVNKSFEASTKSVDGL
;
A
#
# COMPACT_ATOMS: atom_id res chain seq x y z
N ILE A 1 -32.27 -8.07 15.58
CA ILE A 1 -31.71 -7.43 14.37
C ILE A 1 -32.87 -7.20 13.43
N PRO A 2 -33.05 -6.00 12.84
CA PRO A 2 -34.10 -5.76 11.88
C PRO A 2 -33.94 -6.64 10.64
N LYS A 3 -35.06 -7.11 10.08
CA LYS A 3 -35.08 -7.90 8.84
C LYS A 3 -34.46 -7.19 7.63
N THR A 4 -34.19 -5.90 7.77
CA THR A 4 -33.57 -5.07 6.75
C THR A 4 -32.34 -4.39 7.35
N VAL A 5 -31.17 -4.71 6.83
CA VAL A 5 -29.94 -3.98 7.13
C VAL A 5 -29.74 -2.98 5.99
N GLY A 6 -29.94 -1.71 6.28
CA GLY A 6 -29.73 -0.66 5.29
C GLY A 6 -28.95 0.49 5.89
N SER A 7 -27.94 0.99 5.18
CA SER A 7 -27.40 2.30 5.48
C SER A 7 -28.34 3.37 4.95
N ARG A 8 -28.27 4.60 5.48
CA ARG A 8 -29.02 5.74 4.96
C ARG A 8 -28.79 6.01 3.46
N ARG A 9 -27.79 5.38 2.84
CA ARG A 9 -27.40 5.52 1.43
C ARG A 9 -27.71 4.31 0.54
N SER A 10 -28.03 3.16 1.12
CA SER A 10 -28.40 1.97 0.33
C SER A 10 -29.55 1.24 1.00
N LYS A 11 -30.59 0.95 0.25
CA LYS A 11 -31.62 0.00 0.64
C LYS A 11 -31.07 -1.43 0.40
N LEU A 12 -30.18 -1.88 1.25
CA LEU A 12 -29.83 -3.30 1.28
C LEU A 12 -30.97 -4.04 2.00
N VAL A 13 -31.83 -4.63 1.22
CA VAL A 13 -33.06 -5.30 1.71
C VAL A 13 -32.90 -6.82 1.70
N ASN A 14 -31.76 -7.34 1.27
CA ASN A 14 -31.64 -8.77 1.08
C ASN A 14 -30.89 -9.42 2.26
N THR A 15 -31.64 -10.19 3.04
CA THR A 15 -31.12 -11.13 4.04
C THR A 15 -31.05 -12.56 3.49
N GLY A 16 -31.21 -12.73 2.19
CA GLY A 16 -31.07 -14.03 1.52
C GLY A 16 -29.60 -14.45 1.39
N THR A 17 -29.38 -15.74 1.33
CA THR A 17 -28.08 -16.34 1.09
C THR A 17 -27.56 -15.95 -0.31
N ASP A 18 -26.36 -15.42 -0.40
CA ASP A 18 -25.66 -15.18 -1.66
C ASP A 18 -24.16 -15.50 -1.52
N ILE A 19 -23.38 -15.30 -2.60
CA ILE A 19 -21.95 -15.60 -2.61
C ILE A 19 -21.14 -14.81 -1.57
N PHE A 20 -21.58 -13.58 -1.22
CA PHE A 20 -20.95 -12.73 -0.21
C PHE A 20 -21.58 -12.87 1.18
N LEU A 21 -22.75 -13.50 1.26
CA LEU A 21 -23.51 -13.76 2.48
C LEU A 21 -23.99 -15.21 2.48
N PRO A 22 -23.07 -16.19 2.58
CA PRO A 22 -23.42 -17.60 2.49
C PRO A 22 -24.29 -18.07 3.65
N LEU A 23 -24.18 -17.41 4.82
CA LEU A 23 -24.98 -17.69 6.01
C LEU A 23 -25.34 -16.38 6.70
N PRO A 24 -26.36 -15.66 6.22
CA PRO A 24 -26.78 -14.41 6.85
C PRO A 24 -27.35 -14.65 8.24
N TRP A 25 -27.12 -13.70 9.13
CA TRP A 25 -27.72 -13.74 10.46
C TRP A 25 -29.24 -13.58 10.37
N GLU A 26 -29.98 -14.52 10.94
CA GLU A 26 -31.44 -14.41 10.98
C GLU A 26 -31.91 -13.25 11.85
N ALA A 27 -33.08 -12.70 11.54
CA ALA A 27 -33.67 -11.63 12.33
C ALA A 27 -34.00 -12.13 13.75
N GLY A 28 -33.51 -11.42 14.76
CA GLY A 28 -33.70 -11.82 16.16
C GLY A 28 -32.87 -10.97 17.11
N GLU A 29 -32.69 -11.43 18.31
CA GLU A 29 -31.81 -10.83 19.30
C GLU A 29 -30.33 -11.05 18.91
N SER A 30 -29.52 -10.03 19.10
CA SER A 30 -28.06 -10.06 18.91
C SER A 30 -27.40 -9.52 20.14
N HIS A 31 -26.51 -10.31 20.72
CA HIS A 31 -25.79 -9.96 21.93
C HIS A 31 -24.35 -9.61 21.60
N PHE A 32 -23.72 -8.79 22.44
CA PHE A 32 -22.29 -8.49 22.29
C PHE A 32 -21.42 -9.76 22.30
N ARG A 33 -21.85 -10.77 23.05
CA ARG A 33 -21.21 -12.07 23.11
C ARG A 33 -21.13 -12.75 21.74
N ASP A 34 -22.16 -12.63 20.89
CA ASP A 34 -22.19 -13.24 19.55
C ASP A 34 -21.05 -12.67 18.69
N ALA A 35 -20.80 -11.36 18.75
CA ALA A 35 -19.70 -10.73 18.05
C ALA A 35 -18.34 -11.27 18.53
N VAL A 36 -18.17 -11.48 19.83
CA VAL A 36 -16.94 -12.04 20.41
C VAL A 36 -16.72 -13.47 19.94
N ASP A 37 -17.76 -14.31 19.93
CA ASP A 37 -17.66 -15.71 19.52
C ASP A 37 -17.36 -15.83 18.00
N TYR A 38 -17.92 -14.94 17.16
CA TYR A 38 -17.56 -14.85 15.75
C TYR A 38 -16.10 -14.47 15.54
N MET A 39 -15.63 -13.44 16.24
CA MET A 39 -14.23 -13.00 16.14
C MET A 39 -13.27 -14.09 16.62
N LEU A 40 -13.61 -14.78 17.71
CA LEU A 40 -12.81 -15.89 18.23
C LEU A 40 -12.76 -17.05 17.23
N THR A 41 -13.90 -17.45 16.67
CA THR A 41 -13.99 -18.52 15.67
C THR A 41 -13.18 -18.17 14.43
N ALA A 42 -13.30 -16.94 13.92
CA ALA A 42 -12.52 -16.47 12.77
C ALA A 42 -11.00 -16.48 13.07
N SER A 43 -10.60 -16.02 14.25
CA SER A 43 -9.20 -16.02 14.68
C SER A 43 -8.62 -17.45 14.78
N MET A 44 -9.38 -18.37 15.35
CA MET A 44 -8.98 -19.78 15.43
C MET A 44 -8.88 -20.42 14.03
N GLY A 45 -9.82 -20.09 13.13
CA GLY A 45 -9.76 -20.53 11.73
C GLY A 45 -8.50 -20.04 11.00
N VAL A 46 -8.14 -18.77 11.18
CA VAL A 46 -6.90 -18.19 10.60
C VAL A 46 -5.66 -18.89 11.17
N MET A 47 -5.61 -19.14 12.48
CA MET A 47 -4.48 -19.83 13.10
C MET A 47 -4.35 -21.27 12.60
N ASN A 48 -5.44 -22.00 12.44
CA ASN A 48 -5.44 -23.37 11.89
C ASN A 48 -4.90 -23.38 10.46
N ILE A 49 -5.40 -22.51 9.60
CA ILE A 49 -4.92 -22.39 8.21
C ILE A 49 -3.43 -22.01 8.18
N ALA A 50 -3.01 -21.09 9.03
CA ALA A 50 -1.62 -20.70 9.13
C ALA A 50 -0.71 -21.86 9.56
N ALA A 51 -1.17 -22.67 10.51
CA ALA A 51 -0.44 -23.86 10.97
C ALA A 51 -0.35 -24.94 9.91
N ASP A 52 -1.46 -25.25 9.23
CA ASP A 52 -1.53 -26.28 8.19
C ASP A 52 -0.73 -25.92 6.96
N LEU A 53 -0.74 -24.65 6.57
CA LEU A 53 -0.08 -24.15 5.36
C LEU A 53 1.23 -23.38 5.66
N ARG A 54 1.83 -23.55 6.84
CA ARG A 54 2.99 -22.76 7.30
C ARG A 54 4.15 -22.72 6.31
N GLU A 55 4.47 -23.86 5.69
CA GLU A 55 5.56 -23.94 4.71
C GLU A 55 5.26 -23.13 3.47
N LYS A 56 4.00 -23.21 2.99
CA LYS A 56 3.54 -22.45 1.83
C LYS A 56 3.52 -20.95 2.11
N TRP A 57 3.09 -20.53 3.28
CA TRP A 57 3.10 -19.13 3.70
C TRP A 57 4.51 -18.56 3.76
N LEU A 58 5.43 -19.27 4.42
CA LEU A 58 6.82 -18.85 4.54
C LEU A 58 7.52 -18.80 3.16
N TYR A 59 7.30 -19.82 2.33
CA TYR A 59 7.84 -19.82 0.97
C TYR A 59 7.28 -18.67 0.13
N ASN A 60 6.00 -18.39 0.21
CA ASN A 60 5.38 -17.28 -0.53
C ASN A 60 5.97 -15.92 -0.09
N ILE A 61 6.13 -15.69 1.21
CA ILE A 61 6.76 -14.46 1.72
C ILE A 61 8.16 -14.29 1.14
N TYR A 62 8.96 -15.34 1.18
CA TYR A 62 10.30 -15.34 0.59
C TYR A 62 10.26 -15.09 -0.92
N SER A 63 9.41 -15.83 -1.64
CA SER A 63 9.30 -15.72 -3.11
C SER A 63 8.87 -14.32 -3.53
N MET A 64 7.85 -13.76 -2.89
CA MET A 64 7.38 -12.40 -3.17
C MET A 64 8.46 -11.35 -2.96
N GLY A 65 9.23 -11.43 -1.87
CA GLY A 65 10.34 -10.54 -1.60
C GLY A 65 11.47 -10.69 -2.62
N ARG A 66 11.84 -11.91 -2.95
CA ARG A 66 12.86 -12.22 -3.96
C ARG A 66 12.46 -11.70 -5.34
N ASP A 67 11.22 -11.96 -5.75
CA ASP A 67 10.72 -11.56 -7.05
C ASP A 67 10.62 -10.02 -7.15
N ALA A 68 10.28 -9.35 -6.05
CA ALA A 68 10.31 -7.89 -5.97
C ALA A 68 11.71 -7.31 -6.19
N ILE A 69 12.75 -7.99 -5.71
CA ILE A 69 14.14 -7.55 -5.87
C ILE A 69 14.70 -7.92 -7.26
N ILE A 70 14.50 -9.17 -7.71
CA ILE A 70 15.18 -9.71 -8.90
C ILE A 70 14.36 -9.48 -10.16
N ASP A 71 13.12 -9.95 -10.18
CA ASP A 71 12.32 -9.98 -11.40
C ASP A 71 11.73 -8.60 -11.70
N ASN A 72 11.41 -7.83 -10.67
CA ASN A 72 10.90 -6.47 -10.81
C ASN A 72 11.98 -5.38 -10.86
N ALA A 73 13.26 -5.72 -10.74
CA ALA A 73 14.36 -4.75 -10.83
C ALA A 73 14.41 -3.98 -12.17
N LYS A 74 13.87 -4.58 -13.24
CA LYS A 74 13.80 -4.01 -14.59
C LYS A 74 12.45 -3.34 -14.89
N ASN A 75 11.47 -3.51 -14.01
CA ASN A 75 10.11 -2.97 -14.20
C ASN A 75 10.04 -1.54 -13.71
N GLU A 76 9.24 -0.74 -14.40
CA GLU A 76 8.96 0.64 -14.00
C GLU A 76 8.09 0.70 -12.74
N PRO A 77 8.29 1.71 -11.91
CA PRO A 77 9.40 2.65 -11.89
C PRO A 77 10.70 1.99 -11.38
N PHE A 78 11.85 2.53 -11.82
CA PHE A 78 13.17 2.09 -11.34
C PHE A 78 13.53 2.70 -9.98
N ALA A 79 13.22 3.98 -9.79
CA ALA A 79 13.47 4.68 -8.54
C ALA A 79 12.58 5.91 -8.38
N TYR A 80 12.48 6.39 -7.15
CA TYR A 80 11.99 7.71 -6.81
C TYR A 80 13.14 8.58 -6.32
N ILE A 81 13.30 9.76 -6.90
CA ILE A 81 14.31 10.73 -6.50
C ILE A 81 13.62 11.85 -5.74
N ILE A 82 14.10 12.14 -4.54
CA ILE A 82 13.60 13.21 -3.68
C ILE A 82 14.71 14.24 -3.62
N PRO A 83 14.62 15.33 -4.41
CA PRO A 83 15.62 16.39 -4.43
C PRO A 83 15.74 17.04 -3.04
N ASN A 84 16.88 17.64 -2.75
CA ASN A 84 17.10 18.33 -1.49
C ASN A 84 16.65 19.80 -1.50
N ASP A 85 16.20 20.33 -2.64
CA ASP A 85 15.58 21.64 -2.79
C ASP A 85 14.06 21.59 -2.52
N GLN A 86 13.67 21.13 -1.37
CA GLN A 86 12.29 21.01 -0.95
C GLN A 86 11.77 22.32 -0.35
N TRP A 87 10.47 22.57 -0.50
CA TRP A 87 9.79 23.66 0.18
C TRP A 87 9.85 23.49 1.70
N ASP A 88 9.58 22.27 2.17
CA ASP A 88 9.62 21.89 3.57
C ASP A 88 10.54 20.68 3.77
N THR A 89 11.70 20.94 4.40
CA THR A 89 12.67 19.88 4.70
C THR A 89 12.25 19.01 5.88
N TYR A 90 11.42 19.53 6.79
CA TYR A 90 10.89 18.76 7.91
C TYR A 90 9.89 17.71 7.42
N GLU A 91 8.93 18.11 6.61
CA GLU A 91 7.98 17.14 6.01
C GLU A 91 8.68 16.14 5.09
N THR A 92 9.75 16.54 4.40
CA THR A 92 10.59 15.61 3.65
C THR A 92 11.24 14.57 4.57
N GLY A 93 11.81 14.97 5.69
CA GLY A 93 12.37 14.06 6.69
C GLY A 93 11.31 13.11 7.25
N LYS A 94 10.12 13.60 7.49
CA LYS A 94 8.99 12.82 7.98
C LYS A 94 8.53 11.78 6.96
N LEU A 95 8.41 12.14 5.67
CA LEU A 95 8.13 11.19 4.58
C LEU A 95 9.16 10.06 4.57
N LEU A 96 10.45 10.40 4.60
CA LEU A 96 11.52 9.41 4.60
C LEU A 96 11.48 8.51 5.84
N SER A 97 11.14 9.06 7.00
CA SER A 97 10.96 8.29 8.24
C SER A 97 9.80 7.32 8.13
N VAL A 98 8.65 7.74 7.59
CA VAL A 98 7.47 6.87 7.38
C VAL A 98 7.81 5.73 6.43
N LEU A 99 8.47 6.01 5.31
CA LEU A 99 8.90 4.97 4.37
C LEU A 99 9.82 3.95 5.05
N ARG A 100 10.79 4.41 5.84
CA ARG A 100 11.72 3.54 6.57
C ARG A 100 11.03 2.71 7.66
N MET A 101 10.06 3.28 8.37
CA MET A 101 9.23 2.51 9.32
C MET A 101 8.46 1.38 8.62
N GLY A 102 8.06 1.58 7.36
CA GLY A 102 7.50 0.55 6.48
C GLY A 102 8.51 -0.44 5.90
N GLY A 103 9.79 -0.38 6.30
CA GLY A 103 10.84 -1.28 5.82
C GLY A 103 11.45 -0.88 4.48
N ILE A 104 11.19 0.34 4.00
CA ILE A 104 11.75 0.84 2.75
C ILE A 104 13.18 1.33 2.95
N GLU A 105 14.08 0.85 2.10
CA GLU A 105 15.47 1.30 2.06
C GLU A 105 15.58 2.65 1.34
N VAL A 106 16.15 3.63 2.04
CA VAL A 106 16.41 4.97 1.52
C VAL A 106 17.90 5.18 1.36
N ASN A 107 18.30 5.73 0.22
CA ASN A 107 19.69 6.06 -0.07
C ASN A 107 19.88 7.58 -0.21
N GLN A 108 21.08 8.04 0.07
CA GLN A 108 21.47 9.43 -0.16
C GLN A 108 22.69 9.50 -1.07
N SER A 109 22.66 10.37 -2.07
CA SER A 109 23.77 10.55 -3.00
C SER A 109 25.00 11.19 -2.35
N LYS A 110 26.18 10.59 -2.58
CA LYS A 110 27.48 11.09 -2.11
C LYS A 110 28.06 12.16 -3.03
N LYS A 111 27.61 12.18 -4.29
CA LYS A 111 28.07 13.12 -5.33
C LYS A 111 26.86 13.57 -6.15
N SER A 112 27.01 14.65 -6.91
CA SER A 112 26.01 15.02 -7.92
C SER A 112 25.95 13.95 -9.02
N PHE A 113 24.75 13.72 -9.55
CA PHE A 113 24.49 12.76 -10.64
C PHE A 113 23.47 13.35 -11.61
N LYS A 114 23.25 12.67 -12.73
CA LYS A 114 22.33 13.13 -13.78
C LYS A 114 21.41 11.99 -14.22
N VAL A 115 20.13 12.31 -14.33
CA VAL A 115 19.11 11.36 -14.81
C VAL A 115 18.21 12.12 -15.79
N ASN A 116 17.94 11.55 -16.97
CA ASN A 116 17.05 12.14 -17.99
C ASN A 116 17.32 13.65 -18.24
N ASN A 117 18.59 14.03 -18.41
CA ASN A 117 19.05 15.41 -18.57
C ASN A 117 18.87 16.33 -17.36
N LYS A 118 18.24 15.90 -16.28
CA LYS A 118 18.15 16.65 -15.02
C LYS A 118 19.34 16.32 -14.12
N LYS A 119 19.99 17.37 -13.59
CA LYS A 119 21.11 17.23 -12.64
C LYS A 119 20.59 17.29 -11.23
N TYR A 120 21.04 16.35 -10.40
CA TYR A 120 20.72 16.29 -8.97
C TYR A 120 21.99 16.55 -8.16
N PRO A 121 21.95 17.43 -7.15
CA PRO A 121 23.10 17.71 -6.33
C PRO A 121 23.42 16.56 -5.37
N LYS A 122 24.62 16.61 -4.76
CA LYS A 122 24.96 15.77 -3.61
C LYS A 122 23.92 15.96 -2.49
N GLY A 123 23.59 14.90 -1.79
CA GLY A 123 22.63 14.91 -0.69
C GLY A 123 21.19 14.60 -1.11
N THR A 124 20.91 14.49 -2.41
CA THR A 124 19.61 14.05 -2.93
C THR A 124 19.29 12.64 -2.44
N TYR A 125 18.05 12.39 -2.00
CA TYR A 125 17.61 11.06 -1.61
C TYR A 125 17.13 10.26 -2.80
N ILE A 126 17.38 8.97 -2.76
CA ILE A 126 17.03 8.02 -3.81
C ILE A 126 16.42 6.79 -3.15
N VAL A 127 15.24 6.43 -3.59
CA VAL A 127 14.54 5.21 -3.16
C VAL A 127 14.41 4.31 -4.37
N TYR A 128 15.29 3.31 -4.46
CA TYR A 128 15.23 2.31 -5.52
C TYR A 128 14.05 1.38 -5.30
N THR A 129 13.40 0.96 -6.37
CA THR A 129 12.22 0.08 -6.25
C THR A 129 12.56 -1.40 -6.20
N ALA A 130 13.79 -1.78 -6.56
CA ALA A 130 14.27 -3.16 -6.46
C ALA A 130 14.58 -3.54 -5.00
N GLN A 131 13.54 -3.67 -4.19
CA GLN A 131 13.61 -4.05 -2.79
C GLN A 131 12.38 -4.88 -2.39
N ALA A 132 12.47 -5.63 -1.27
CA ALA A 132 11.45 -6.59 -0.88
C ALA A 132 10.04 -5.99 -0.74
N PHE A 133 9.95 -4.77 -0.24
CA PHE A 133 8.70 -4.05 -0.04
C PHE A 133 8.31 -3.11 -1.21
N ARG A 134 8.77 -3.44 -2.43
CA ARG A 134 8.41 -2.70 -3.65
C ARG A 134 6.91 -2.38 -3.78
N PRO A 135 5.96 -3.32 -3.59
CA PRO A 135 4.54 -3.02 -3.70
C PRO A 135 4.10 -1.91 -2.73
N HIS A 136 4.52 -1.99 -1.48
CA HIS A 136 4.23 -0.97 -0.47
C HIS A 136 4.82 0.40 -0.87
N LEU A 137 6.06 0.43 -1.35
CA LEU A 137 6.69 1.66 -1.83
C LEU A 137 5.88 2.31 -2.95
N ILE A 138 5.44 1.52 -3.94
CA ILE A 138 4.65 2.01 -5.07
C ILE A 138 3.32 2.58 -4.58
N ASP A 139 2.62 1.88 -3.71
CA ASP A 139 1.34 2.34 -3.15
C ASP A 139 1.47 3.67 -2.41
N MET A 140 2.56 3.87 -1.67
CA MET A 140 2.81 5.12 -0.95
C MET A 140 3.18 6.28 -1.87
N MET A 141 3.84 6.02 -2.99
CA MET A 141 4.45 7.05 -3.84
C MET A 141 3.64 7.40 -5.08
N GLU A 142 2.87 6.46 -5.64
CA GLU A 142 2.16 6.66 -6.90
C GLU A 142 0.75 7.25 -6.70
N PRO A 143 0.29 8.11 -7.63
CA PRO A 143 -1.11 8.48 -7.70
C PRO A 143 -1.97 7.26 -7.99
N GLN A 144 -3.03 7.09 -7.22
CA GLN A 144 -4.00 6.01 -7.45
C GLN A 144 -5.12 6.49 -8.35
N SER A 145 -5.43 5.69 -9.37
CA SER A 145 -6.60 5.92 -10.23
C SER A 145 -7.69 4.94 -9.83
N TYR A 146 -8.81 5.46 -9.33
CA TYR A 146 -9.98 4.63 -9.08
C TYR A 146 -10.57 4.15 -10.41
N PRO A 147 -10.82 2.86 -10.60
CA PRO A 147 -11.39 2.35 -11.84
C PRO A 147 -12.80 2.90 -12.06
N GLU A 148 -13.18 3.15 -13.31
CA GLU A 148 -14.53 3.59 -13.69
C GLU A 148 -15.55 2.46 -13.52
N ILE A 149 -15.89 2.13 -12.29
CA ILE A 149 -16.95 1.18 -11.98
C ILE A 149 -18.28 1.91 -12.01
N LYS A 150 -19.22 1.44 -12.82
CA LYS A 150 -20.57 1.99 -12.92
C LYS A 150 -21.61 1.02 -12.35
N ASP A 151 -22.68 1.57 -11.80
CA ASP A 151 -23.85 0.80 -11.41
C ASP A 151 -24.69 0.39 -12.65
N ALA A 152 -25.76 -0.36 -12.42
CA ALA A 152 -26.66 -0.81 -13.51
C ALA A 152 -27.34 0.35 -14.26
N ASN A 153 -27.36 1.55 -13.69
CA ASN A 153 -27.95 2.76 -14.28
C ASN A 153 -26.90 3.63 -14.96
N GLY A 154 -25.62 3.21 -15.00
CA GLY A 154 -24.53 3.94 -15.62
C GLY A 154 -23.91 5.03 -14.72
N ASN A 155 -24.31 5.16 -13.47
CA ASN A 155 -23.73 6.13 -12.55
C ASN A 155 -22.42 5.61 -11.97
N PRO A 156 -21.42 6.48 -11.70
CA PRO A 156 -20.19 6.07 -11.04
C PRO A 156 -20.49 5.44 -9.67
N LYS A 157 -19.92 4.26 -9.43
CA LYS A 157 -20.04 3.60 -8.12
C LYS A 157 -19.08 4.26 -7.14
N VAL A 158 -19.61 4.74 -6.03
CA VAL A 158 -18.79 5.35 -4.98
C VAL A 158 -17.82 4.31 -4.40
N PRO A 159 -16.53 4.64 -4.21
CA PRO A 159 -15.59 3.77 -3.53
C PRO A 159 -16.10 3.36 -2.14
N TYR A 160 -15.82 2.13 -1.74
CA TYR A 160 -16.20 1.65 -0.41
C TYR A 160 -15.43 2.39 0.68
N ASP A 161 -14.15 2.59 0.46
CA ASP A 161 -13.25 3.29 1.36
C ASP A 161 -12.22 4.10 0.57
N LEU A 162 -11.76 5.20 1.15
CA LEU A 162 -10.74 6.07 0.59
C LEU A 162 -9.64 6.24 1.63
N ALA A 163 -8.57 5.48 1.47
CA ALA A 163 -7.33 5.77 2.19
C ALA A 163 -6.60 6.95 1.53
N GLY A 164 -5.84 7.70 2.31
CA GLY A 164 -4.97 8.74 1.79
C GLY A 164 -3.75 8.13 1.12
N TRP A 165 -3.78 8.01 -0.19
CA TRP A 165 -2.66 7.56 -1.00
C TRP A 165 -1.80 8.72 -1.47
N THR A 166 -0.65 8.40 -2.07
CA THR A 166 0.27 9.40 -2.64
C THR A 166 0.80 10.34 -1.57
N LEU A 167 1.51 9.78 -0.60
CA LEU A 167 2.10 10.55 0.50
C LEU A 167 2.86 11.80 0.05
N PRO A 168 3.68 11.77 -1.01
CA PRO A 168 4.37 12.97 -1.46
C PRO A 168 3.44 14.15 -1.76
N LEU A 169 2.29 13.89 -2.39
CA LEU A 169 1.31 14.95 -2.67
C LEU A 169 0.68 15.50 -1.40
N GLN A 170 0.32 14.62 -0.47
CA GLN A 170 -0.29 15.01 0.81
C GLN A 170 0.66 15.82 1.69
N MET A 171 1.95 15.47 1.65
CA MET A 171 3.00 16.11 2.45
C MET A 171 3.69 17.27 1.73
N GLY A 172 3.29 17.59 0.50
CA GLY A 172 3.89 18.66 -0.30
C GLY A 172 5.36 18.43 -0.66
N VAL A 173 5.78 17.15 -0.75
CA VAL A 173 7.16 16.76 -1.07
C VAL A 173 7.31 16.53 -2.57
N LYS A 174 8.30 17.20 -3.17
CA LYS A 174 8.65 16.97 -4.57
C LYS A 174 9.34 15.62 -4.72
N VAL A 175 8.83 14.81 -5.63
CA VAL A 175 9.39 13.51 -5.99
C VAL A 175 9.44 13.37 -7.50
N ASP A 176 10.58 12.97 -8.03
CA ASP A 176 10.75 12.65 -9.44
C ASP A 176 10.70 11.12 -9.61
N ARG A 177 9.70 10.64 -10.34
CA ARG A 177 9.58 9.24 -10.75
C ARG A 177 10.54 8.94 -11.89
N VAL A 178 11.36 7.92 -11.75
CA VAL A 178 12.35 7.53 -12.75
C VAL A 178 12.10 6.11 -13.23
N ASN A 179 11.94 5.92 -14.52
CA ASN A 179 11.62 4.63 -15.13
C ASN A 179 12.85 3.86 -15.61
N LYS A 180 13.90 4.57 -16.01
CA LYS A 180 15.11 3.95 -16.56
C LYS A 180 16.22 3.89 -15.51
N SER A 181 17.01 2.84 -15.59
CA SER A 181 18.18 2.68 -14.75
C SER A 181 19.17 3.83 -14.91
N PHE A 182 19.83 4.19 -13.83
CA PHE A 182 20.90 5.18 -13.78
C PHE A 182 21.92 4.79 -12.71
N GLU A 183 23.08 5.40 -12.76
CA GLU A 183 24.14 5.20 -11.78
C GLU A 183 24.24 6.41 -10.86
N ALA A 184 24.34 6.17 -9.57
CA ALA A 184 24.61 7.17 -8.56
C ALA A 184 25.47 6.57 -7.43
N SER A 185 26.48 7.30 -7.00
CA SER A 185 27.22 6.92 -5.81
C SER A 185 26.41 7.26 -4.56
N THR A 186 25.96 6.26 -3.83
CA THR A 186 25.04 6.42 -2.70
C THR A 186 25.61 5.86 -1.40
N LYS A 187 24.95 6.20 -0.31
CA LYS A 187 25.08 5.57 1.01
C LYS A 187 23.67 5.30 1.54
N SER A 188 23.49 4.25 2.31
CA SER A 188 22.27 4.02 3.08
C SER A 188 22.05 5.13 4.10
N VAL A 189 20.78 5.41 4.38
CA VAL A 189 20.36 6.36 5.42
C VAL A 189 19.84 5.56 6.60
N ASP A 190 20.68 5.43 7.65
CA ASP A 190 20.40 4.57 8.80
C ASP A 190 19.76 5.31 9.99
N GLY A 191 19.74 6.63 9.99
CA GLY A 191 19.10 7.51 10.98
C GLY A 191 18.52 8.77 10.33
N LEU A 192 17.32 9.13 10.70
CA LEU A 192 16.66 10.41 10.39
C LEU A 192 16.05 10.95 11.67
#